data_9752e3d6af9223b79ffa55fbd4ee691b
#
_entry.id   9752e3d6af9223b79ffa55fbd4ee691b
#
_cell.length_a   1.000
_cell.length_b   1.000
_cell.length_c   1.000
_cell.angle_alpha   90.00
_cell.angle_beta   90.00
_cell.angle_gamma   90.00
#
_symmetry.space_group_name_H-M   'P 1'
#
loop_
_entity.id
_entity.type
_entity.pdbx_description
1 polymer ?
#
loop_
_entity_poly.entity_id
_entity_poly.type
_entity_poly.pdbx_seq_one_letter_code
_entity_poly.pdbx_strand_id
1 'polypeptide(L)'
;VPTWGVFLDKDKQGGGPLIDMGTHALDMTLWMMDNYEVESVTGSTFQKLADQTNTGNRWGDWDPEKFTVEDSAFGFIKMKNGATIVLESSWALNMVESEGAQTLLCGTKAGADMKDGLRINRVHYGRQCIEKPDLTTGMPENPDDIEQRIFYHAVADGAELVVKPEQALVVTRVLEAIYESAGTGKTIYFD
;
A
#
# COMPACT_ATOMS: atom_id res chain seq x y z
N VAL A 1 -12.25 -10.73 2.16
CA VAL A 1 -12.54 -10.58 0.72
C VAL A 1 -13.79 -9.73 0.57
N PRO A 2 -13.76 -8.61 -0.18
CA PRO A 2 -14.96 -7.85 -0.52
C PRO A 2 -15.82 -8.65 -1.51
N THR A 3 -17.12 -8.87 -1.17
CA THR A 3 -18.03 -9.72 -1.95
C THR A 3 -19.07 -8.93 -2.75
N TRP A 4 -18.93 -7.61 -2.79
CA TRP A 4 -19.86 -6.71 -3.47
C TRP A 4 -19.22 -6.00 -4.68
N GLY A 5 -20.08 -5.41 -5.51
CA GLY A 5 -19.63 -4.60 -6.65
C GLY A 5 -18.84 -5.39 -7.67
N VAL A 6 -17.69 -4.85 -8.08
CA VAL A 6 -16.83 -5.39 -9.13
C VAL A 6 -15.49 -5.93 -8.62
N PHE A 7 -15.27 -5.95 -7.32
CA PHE A 7 -13.96 -6.29 -6.72
C PHE A 7 -13.38 -7.63 -7.17
N LEU A 8 -14.22 -8.62 -7.42
CA LEU A 8 -13.78 -9.96 -7.81
C LEU A 8 -13.62 -10.15 -9.31
N ASP A 9 -14.01 -9.17 -10.11
CA ASP A 9 -14.04 -9.22 -11.57
C ASP A 9 -12.82 -8.49 -12.16
N LYS A 10 -11.86 -9.24 -12.68
CA LYS A 10 -10.62 -8.70 -13.23
C LYS A 10 -10.85 -7.71 -14.37
N ASP A 11 -11.82 -7.98 -15.23
CA ASP A 11 -12.08 -7.14 -16.41
C ASP A 11 -12.64 -5.76 -16.03
N LYS A 12 -13.27 -5.66 -14.86
CA LYS A 12 -13.86 -4.41 -14.38
C LYS A 12 -13.00 -3.70 -13.34
N GLN A 13 -12.37 -4.46 -12.45
CA GLN A 13 -11.55 -3.93 -11.35
C GLN A 13 -10.08 -3.76 -11.75
N GLY A 14 -9.58 -4.59 -12.66
CA GLY A 14 -8.18 -4.62 -13.08
C GLY A 14 -7.28 -5.55 -12.26
N GLY A 15 -7.57 -5.77 -11.00
CA GLY A 15 -6.86 -6.64 -10.08
C GLY A 15 -7.55 -6.75 -8.73
N GLY A 16 -6.96 -7.51 -7.83
CA GLY A 16 -7.47 -7.76 -6.48
C GLY A 16 -6.84 -6.86 -5.41
N PRO A 17 -6.42 -7.43 -4.26
CA PRO A 17 -5.88 -6.66 -3.14
C PRO A 17 -4.68 -5.80 -3.48
N LEU A 18 -3.89 -6.15 -4.49
CA LEU A 18 -2.75 -5.34 -4.89
C LEU A 18 -3.19 -3.94 -5.36
N ILE A 19 -4.20 -3.88 -6.21
CA ILE A 19 -4.76 -2.61 -6.70
C ILE A 19 -5.61 -1.93 -5.62
N ASP A 20 -6.37 -2.69 -4.84
CA ASP A 20 -7.29 -2.14 -3.83
C ASP A 20 -6.50 -1.58 -2.63
N MET A 21 -5.76 -2.42 -1.92
CA MET A 21 -5.08 -2.06 -0.66
C MET A 21 -3.61 -1.73 -0.87
N GLY A 22 -2.94 -2.44 -1.77
CA GLY A 22 -1.51 -2.27 -2.05
C GLY A 22 -1.19 -0.88 -2.59
N THR A 23 -2.08 -0.28 -3.38
CA THR A 23 -1.98 1.10 -3.85
C THR A 23 -1.79 2.08 -2.69
N HIS A 24 -2.66 2.02 -1.69
CA HIS A 24 -2.61 2.94 -0.54
C HIS A 24 -1.35 2.74 0.30
N ALA A 25 -0.97 1.50 0.57
CA ALA A 25 0.22 1.20 1.36
C ALA A 25 1.51 1.65 0.64
N LEU A 26 1.59 1.43 -0.66
CA LEU A 26 2.75 1.82 -1.46
C LEU A 26 2.85 3.35 -1.61
N ASP A 27 1.74 4.02 -1.93
CA ASP A 27 1.70 5.47 -2.06
C ASP A 27 2.15 6.16 -0.78
N MET A 28 1.56 5.78 0.35
CA MET A 28 1.96 6.30 1.66
C MET A 28 3.44 6.03 1.97
N THR A 29 3.95 4.85 1.63
CA THR A 29 5.36 4.50 1.86
C THR A 29 6.30 5.37 1.03
N LEU A 30 6.05 5.52 -0.26
CA LEU A 30 6.86 6.35 -1.15
C LEU A 30 6.81 7.83 -0.73
N TRP A 31 5.63 8.32 -0.33
CA TRP A 31 5.44 9.67 0.18
C TRP A 31 6.24 9.91 1.47
N MET A 32 6.15 9.00 2.45
CA MET A 32 6.93 9.12 3.70
C MET A 32 8.43 9.00 3.49
N MET A 33 8.88 8.26 2.47
CA MET A 33 10.29 8.17 2.09
C MET A 33 10.76 9.37 1.28
N ASP A 34 9.84 10.21 0.78
CA ASP A 34 10.11 11.26 -0.21
C ASP A 34 10.98 10.76 -1.36
N ASN A 35 10.68 9.55 -1.86
CA ASN A 35 11.47 8.88 -2.86
C ASN A 35 10.61 8.05 -3.81
N TYR A 36 10.56 8.46 -5.07
CA TYR A 36 9.82 7.82 -6.15
C TYR A 36 10.73 7.23 -7.24
N GLU A 37 12.06 7.21 -7.01
CA GLU A 37 13.03 6.70 -7.97
C GLU A 37 13.21 5.19 -7.82
N VAL A 38 12.37 4.44 -8.50
CA VAL A 38 12.41 2.97 -8.51
C VAL A 38 13.51 2.49 -9.45
N GLU A 39 14.30 1.50 -9.02
CA GLU A 39 15.31 0.80 -9.84
C GLU A 39 14.70 -0.47 -10.45
N SER A 40 14.09 -1.31 -9.61
CA SER A 40 13.56 -2.59 -10.07
C SER A 40 12.50 -3.16 -9.14
N VAL A 41 11.65 -4.02 -9.71
CA VAL A 41 10.55 -4.69 -9.02
C VAL A 41 10.55 -6.18 -9.33
N THR A 42 10.43 -6.99 -8.28
CA THR A 42 10.15 -8.42 -8.39
C THR A 42 8.89 -8.72 -7.59
N GLY A 43 7.96 -9.49 -8.15
CA GLY A 43 6.68 -9.74 -7.52
C GLY A 43 6.14 -11.14 -7.73
N SER A 44 5.17 -11.48 -6.89
CA SER A 44 4.37 -12.71 -6.99
C SER A 44 2.92 -12.43 -6.64
N THR A 45 2.01 -13.05 -7.36
CA THR A 45 0.57 -13.00 -7.08
C THR A 45 0.02 -14.40 -6.92
N PHE A 46 -0.98 -14.56 -6.08
CA PHE A 46 -1.61 -15.85 -5.81
C PHE A 46 -3.13 -15.71 -5.84
N GLN A 47 -3.78 -16.77 -6.32
CA GLN A 47 -5.22 -16.96 -6.28
C GLN A 47 -5.46 -18.38 -5.71
N LYS A 48 -5.19 -18.54 -4.41
CA LYS A 48 -5.20 -19.85 -3.76
C LYS A 48 -6.39 -20.08 -2.84
N LEU A 49 -7.04 -19.02 -2.41
CA LEU A 49 -8.21 -19.08 -1.55
C LEU A 49 -9.51 -18.77 -2.30
N ALA A 50 -9.42 -18.29 -3.54
CA ALA A 50 -10.58 -17.96 -4.38
C ALA A 50 -11.55 -19.13 -4.56
N ASP A 51 -11.04 -20.36 -4.70
CA ASP A 51 -11.85 -21.58 -4.89
C ASP A 51 -12.35 -22.17 -3.56
N GLN A 52 -12.02 -21.57 -2.43
CA GLN A 52 -12.45 -22.06 -1.12
C GLN A 52 -13.88 -21.67 -0.83
N THR A 53 -14.59 -22.55 -0.14
CA THR A 53 -15.92 -22.29 0.44
C THR A 53 -15.86 -22.38 1.95
N ASN A 54 -16.81 -21.79 2.65
CA ASN A 54 -16.85 -21.75 4.12
C ASN A 54 -15.59 -21.16 4.77
N THR A 55 -15.08 -20.09 4.19
CA THR A 55 -13.80 -19.47 4.60
C THR A 55 -13.91 -18.60 5.86
N GLY A 56 -15.12 -18.39 6.40
CA GLY A 56 -15.35 -17.48 7.53
C GLY A 56 -15.18 -16.00 7.15
N ASN A 57 -15.33 -15.66 5.86
CA ASN A 57 -15.20 -14.30 5.40
C ASN A 57 -16.20 -13.35 6.09
N ARG A 58 -15.70 -12.21 6.57
CA ARG A 58 -16.50 -11.21 7.31
C ARG A 58 -17.70 -10.67 6.53
N TRP A 59 -17.60 -10.63 5.20
CA TRP A 59 -18.64 -10.09 4.31
C TRP A 59 -19.43 -11.17 3.57
N GLY A 60 -19.42 -12.39 4.09
CA GLY A 60 -20.15 -13.52 3.51
C GLY A 60 -19.35 -14.28 2.46
N ASP A 61 -19.96 -15.33 1.94
CA ASP A 61 -19.34 -16.17 0.93
C ASP A 61 -19.29 -15.48 -0.43
N TRP A 62 -18.29 -15.79 -1.21
CA TRP A 62 -18.18 -15.38 -2.62
C TRP A 62 -18.47 -16.55 -3.55
N ASP A 63 -18.75 -16.23 -4.80
CA ASP A 63 -18.88 -17.19 -5.88
C ASP A 63 -17.48 -17.45 -6.49
N PRO A 64 -16.91 -18.65 -6.34
CA PRO A 64 -15.58 -18.96 -6.88
C PRO A 64 -15.47 -18.74 -8.39
N GLU A 65 -16.56 -18.96 -9.15
CA GLU A 65 -16.56 -18.78 -10.60
C GLU A 65 -16.42 -17.31 -11.03
N LYS A 66 -16.76 -16.38 -10.13
CA LYS A 66 -16.65 -14.93 -10.35
C LYS A 66 -15.38 -14.31 -9.77
N PHE A 67 -14.61 -15.09 -9.00
CA PHE A 67 -13.37 -14.61 -8.39
C PHE A 67 -12.22 -14.78 -9.38
N THR A 68 -11.93 -13.77 -10.18
CA THR A 68 -10.97 -13.82 -11.29
C THR A 68 -9.71 -13.00 -11.06
N VAL A 69 -9.56 -12.38 -9.88
CA VAL A 69 -8.39 -11.60 -9.47
C VAL A 69 -7.52 -12.40 -8.50
N GLU A 70 -6.34 -11.92 -8.18
CA GLU A 70 -5.52 -12.47 -7.10
C GLU A 70 -6.18 -12.24 -5.74
N ASP A 71 -5.93 -13.13 -4.77
CA ASP A 71 -6.30 -12.98 -3.36
C ASP A 71 -5.16 -12.45 -2.49
N SER A 72 -3.92 -12.56 -3.01
CA SER A 72 -2.72 -12.06 -2.35
C SER A 72 -1.61 -11.72 -3.36
N ALA A 73 -0.82 -10.69 -3.04
CA ALA A 73 0.30 -10.23 -3.84
C ALA A 73 1.46 -9.77 -2.94
N PHE A 74 2.68 -10.00 -3.40
CA PHE A 74 3.91 -9.65 -2.71
C PHE A 74 4.87 -8.99 -3.71
N GLY A 75 5.48 -7.87 -3.29
CA GLY A 75 6.44 -7.14 -4.09
C GLY A 75 7.75 -6.88 -3.34
N PHE A 76 8.87 -7.04 -4.02
CA PHE A 76 10.18 -6.62 -3.58
C PHE A 76 10.66 -5.52 -4.52
N ILE A 77 10.75 -4.29 -4.01
CA ILE A 77 10.99 -3.08 -4.78
C ILE A 77 12.33 -2.49 -4.35
N LYS A 78 13.25 -2.33 -5.28
CA LYS A 78 14.50 -1.61 -5.06
C LYS A 78 14.40 -0.19 -5.56
N MET A 79 14.90 0.75 -4.76
CA MET A 79 14.99 2.16 -5.11
C MET A 79 16.40 2.49 -5.60
N LYS A 80 16.54 3.46 -6.51
CA LYS A 80 17.87 3.89 -7.06
C LYS A 80 18.86 4.34 -5.98
N ASN A 81 18.38 4.84 -4.84
CA ASN A 81 19.23 5.21 -3.70
C ASN A 81 19.65 4.03 -2.80
N GLY A 82 19.27 2.79 -3.15
CA GLY A 82 19.58 1.58 -2.41
C GLY A 82 18.57 1.19 -1.33
N ALA A 83 17.53 1.99 -1.09
CA ALA A 83 16.44 1.60 -0.20
C ALA A 83 15.65 0.42 -0.80
N THR A 84 14.99 -0.34 0.05
CA THR A 84 14.18 -1.50 -0.35
C THR A 84 12.83 -1.43 0.32
N ILE A 85 11.77 -1.71 -0.44
CA ILE A 85 10.41 -1.83 0.05
C ILE A 85 9.96 -3.28 -0.14
N VAL A 86 9.37 -3.88 0.90
CA VAL A 86 8.63 -5.13 0.83
C VAL A 86 7.15 -4.75 0.93
N LEU A 87 6.40 -5.03 -0.13
CA LEU A 87 4.97 -4.80 -0.18
C LEU A 87 4.24 -6.13 -0.03
N GLU A 88 3.33 -6.21 0.93
CA GLU A 88 2.43 -7.33 1.12
C GLU A 88 0.99 -6.82 1.04
N SER A 89 0.18 -7.43 0.20
CA SER A 89 -1.22 -7.07 0.06
C SER A 89 -2.10 -8.31 -0.10
N SER A 90 -3.11 -8.45 0.75
CA SER A 90 -4.00 -9.61 0.72
C SER A 90 -5.37 -9.28 1.27
N TRP A 91 -6.40 -9.88 0.66
CA TRP A 91 -7.74 -9.92 1.24
C TRP A 91 -7.96 -11.15 2.10
N ALA A 92 -7.20 -12.23 1.83
CA ALA A 92 -7.37 -13.48 2.51
C ALA A 92 -6.02 -14.21 2.65
N LEU A 93 -5.58 -14.37 3.88
CA LEU A 93 -4.48 -15.23 4.28
C LEU A 93 -4.88 -15.95 5.56
N ASN A 94 -4.45 -17.19 5.71
CA ASN A 94 -4.62 -17.92 6.96
C ASN A 94 -3.56 -17.45 7.96
N MET A 95 -3.83 -16.35 8.64
CA MET A 95 -2.95 -15.71 9.63
C MET A 95 -3.58 -15.79 11.02
N VAL A 96 -2.74 -15.90 12.05
CA VAL A 96 -3.20 -15.82 13.45
C VAL A 96 -3.54 -14.38 13.82
N GLU A 97 -2.74 -13.44 13.38
CA GLU A 97 -2.96 -12.01 13.60
C GLU A 97 -3.22 -11.35 12.24
N SER A 98 -4.39 -10.75 12.05
CA SER A 98 -4.69 -9.92 10.89
C SER A 98 -4.51 -8.47 11.31
N GLU A 99 -3.53 -7.80 10.74
CA GLU A 99 -3.33 -6.38 10.93
C GLU A 99 -3.88 -5.61 9.73
N GLY A 100 -4.44 -4.43 9.98
CA GLY A 100 -4.84 -3.51 8.90
C GLY A 100 -3.64 -2.98 8.13
N ALA A 101 -3.89 -2.09 7.16
CA ALA A 101 -2.82 -1.45 6.39
C ALA A 101 -1.82 -0.76 7.33
N GLN A 102 -0.55 -1.13 7.22
CA GLN A 102 0.53 -0.62 8.05
C GLN A 102 1.77 -0.35 7.20
N THR A 103 2.51 0.69 7.58
CA THR A 103 3.85 0.93 7.05
C THR A 103 4.85 0.90 8.19
N LEU A 104 5.93 0.14 7.99
CA LEU A 104 7.10 0.10 8.85
C LEU A 104 8.29 0.71 8.12
N LEU A 105 8.87 1.76 8.67
CA LEU A 105 10.07 2.40 8.15
C LEU A 105 11.28 2.05 9.02
N CYS A 106 12.32 1.51 8.39
CA CYS A 106 13.60 1.19 9.02
C CYS A 106 14.70 2.06 8.43
N GLY A 107 15.00 3.17 9.07
CA GLY A 107 16.05 4.09 8.64
C GLY A 107 17.34 3.94 9.48
N THR A 108 18.43 4.51 8.98
CA THR A 108 19.74 4.48 9.67
C THR A 108 19.81 5.40 10.91
N LYS A 109 18.92 6.38 11.01
CA LYS A 109 18.88 7.33 12.14
C LYS A 109 17.71 7.09 13.07
N ALA A 110 16.60 6.61 12.55
CA ALA A 110 15.37 6.35 13.26
C ALA A 110 14.53 5.35 12.49
N GLY A 111 13.55 4.76 13.15
CA GLY A 111 12.49 3.95 12.53
C GLY A 111 11.12 4.47 12.94
N ALA A 112 10.08 4.07 12.21
CA ALA A 112 8.71 4.38 12.55
C ALA A 112 7.77 3.25 12.16
N ASP A 113 6.69 3.08 12.89
CA ASP A 113 5.59 2.19 12.53
C ASP A 113 4.22 2.80 12.89
N MET A 114 3.17 2.17 12.39
CA MET A 114 1.78 2.59 12.58
C MET A 114 0.96 1.57 13.40
N LYS A 115 1.60 0.62 14.08
CA LYS A 115 0.92 -0.50 14.73
C LYS A 115 -0.07 -0.06 15.83
N ASP A 116 0.20 1.02 16.52
CA ASP A 116 -0.64 1.56 17.60
C ASP A 116 -0.55 3.09 17.56
N GLY A 117 -1.05 3.68 16.50
CA GLY A 117 -0.76 5.04 16.09
C GLY A 117 0.68 5.19 15.60
N LEU A 118 1.11 6.40 15.33
CA LEU A 118 2.50 6.66 14.94
C LEU A 118 3.44 6.41 16.11
N ARG A 119 4.40 5.48 15.94
CA ARG A 119 5.49 5.27 16.88
C ARG A 119 6.81 5.53 16.17
N ILE A 120 7.70 6.27 16.82
CA ILE A 120 9.02 6.60 16.29
C ILE A 120 10.08 6.04 17.23
N ASN A 121 10.97 5.21 16.71
CA ASN A 121 12.13 4.69 17.43
C ASN A 121 13.37 5.50 17.06
N ARG A 122 14.06 6.04 18.05
CA ARG A 122 15.34 6.74 17.88
C ARG A 122 16.24 6.63 19.11
N VAL A 123 17.51 6.97 18.93
CA VAL A 123 18.47 6.98 20.04
C VAL A 123 18.44 8.34 20.74
N HIS A 124 18.17 8.33 22.03
CA HIS A 124 18.29 9.48 22.96
C HIS A 124 19.25 9.10 24.08
N TYR A 125 20.25 9.94 24.34
CA TYR A 125 21.23 9.73 25.42
C TYR A 125 21.88 8.32 25.41
N GLY A 126 22.19 7.81 24.21
CA GLY A 126 22.77 6.47 24.04
C GLY A 126 21.79 5.30 24.28
N ARG A 127 20.52 5.55 24.39
CA ARG A 127 19.46 4.53 24.58
C ARG A 127 18.41 4.62 23.49
N GLN A 128 17.89 3.48 23.08
CA GLN A 128 16.72 3.45 22.20
C GLN A 128 15.49 3.90 22.96
N CYS A 129 14.76 4.83 22.37
CA CYS A 129 13.51 5.38 22.90
C CYS A 129 12.41 5.25 21.86
N ILE A 130 11.20 4.95 22.33
CA ILE A 130 10.00 4.95 21.50
C ILE A 130 9.17 6.17 21.89
N GLU A 131 8.87 7.00 20.92
CA GLU A 131 8.00 8.17 21.04
C GLU A 131 6.66 7.87 20.36
N LYS A 132 5.58 8.32 20.97
CA LYS A 132 4.23 8.29 20.39
C LYS A 132 3.72 9.73 20.31
N PRO A 133 3.87 10.39 19.16
CA PRO A 133 3.29 11.71 18.95
C PRO A 133 1.76 11.65 19.00
N ASP A 134 1.15 12.61 19.68
CA ASP A 134 -0.29 12.80 19.59
C ASP A 134 -0.61 13.59 18.30
N LEU A 135 -1.08 12.87 17.29
CA LEU A 135 -1.43 13.45 16.01
C LEU A 135 -2.82 14.12 16.02
N THR A 136 -3.58 13.97 17.08
CA THR A 136 -4.93 14.57 17.19
C THR A 136 -4.88 15.98 17.76
N THR A 137 -3.83 16.32 18.51
CA THR A 137 -3.65 17.66 19.06
C THR A 137 -3.39 18.67 17.95
N GLY A 138 -4.30 19.62 17.79
CA GLY A 138 -4.18 20.70 16.79
C GLY A 138 -4.69 20.35 15.40
N MET A 139 -5.35 19.22 15.23
CA MET A 139 -6.09 18.89 14.01
C MET A 139 -7.59 19.17 14.22
N PRO A 140 -8.06 20.40 14.01
CA PRO A 140 -9.46 20.76 14.28
C PRO A 140 -10.42 20.31 13.17
N GLU A 141 -9.90 19.81 12.04
CA GLU A 141 -10.69 19.54 10.85
C GLU A 141 -10.66 18.06 10.48
N ASN A 142 -11.73 17.60 9.84
CA ASN A 142 -11.79 16.29 9.22
C ASN A 142 -10.72 16.19 8.10
N PRO A 143 -9.89 15.13 8.05
CA PRO A 143 -8.93 14.93 6.98
C PRO A 143 -9.52 15.00 5.56
N ASP A 144 -10.74 14.50 5.36
CA ASP A 144 -11.43 14.52 4.07
C ASP A 144 -11.75 15.96 3.61
N ASP A 145 -12.12 16.86 4.54
CA ASP A 145 -12.36 18.26 4.24
C ASP A 145 -11.06 18.99 3.89
N ILE A 146 -9.96 18.61 4.54
CA ILE A 146 -8.62 19.16 4.24
C ILE A 146 -8.20 18.75 2.82
N GLU A 147 -8.36 17.49 2.46
CA GLU A 147 -8.03 16.95 1.14
C GLU A 147 -8.80 17.70 0.04
N GLN A 148 -10.12 17.79 0.19
CA GLN A 148 -10.97 18.48 -0.78
C GLN A 148 -10.60 19.96 -0.92
N ARG A 149 -10.28 20.64 0.18
CA ARG A 149 -9.85 22.03 0.16
C ARG A 149 -8.50 22.23 -0.54
N ILE A 150 -7.52 21.34 -0.28
CA ILE A 150 -6.23 21.36 -0.97
C ILE A 150 -6.43 21.24 -2.49
N PHE A 151 -7.24 20.28 -2.91
CA PHE A 151 -7.55 20.07 -4.32
C PHE A 151 -8.28 21.29 -4.94
N TYR A 152 -9.27 21.84 -4.23
CA TYR A 152 -9.98 23.05 -4.69
C TYR A 152 -9.01 24.21 -4.92
N HIS A 153 -8.11 24.49 -3.98
CA HIS A 153 -7.14 25.58 -4.13
C HIS A 153 -6.11 25.32 -5.24
N ALA A 154 -5.75 24.08 -5.48
CA ALA A 154 -4.90 23.73 -6.62
C ALA A 154 -5.58 24.05 -7.95
N VAL A 155 -6.87 23.78 -8.08
CA VAL A 155 -7.63 24.05 -9.30
C VAL A 155 -7.98 25.56 -9.45
N ALA A 156 -8.46 26.17 -8.37
CA ALA A 156 -8.99 27.54 -8.41
C ALA A 156 -7.89 28.63 -8.38
N ASP A 157 -6.86 28.40 -7.59
CA ASP A 157 -5.86 29.40 -7.25
C ASP A 157 -4.45 29.05 -7.79
N GLY A 158 -4.30 27.88 -8.41
CA GLY A 158 -2.99 27.40 -8.89
C GLY A 158 -2.03 27.01 -7.75
N ALA A 159 -2.55 26.65 -6.57
CA ALA A 159 -1.75 26.18 -5.46
C ALA A 159 -1.08 24.83 -5.79
N GLU A 160 0.07 24.54 -5.19
CA GLU A 160 0.77 23.29 -5.40
C GLU A 160 0.00 22.13 -4.77
N LEU A 161 -0.11 21.01 -5.51
CA LEU A 161 -0.67 19.77 -4.99
C LEU A 161 0.29 19.12 -3.99
N VAL A 162 -0.24 18.60 -2.89
CA VAL A 162 0.52 17.81 -1.91
C VAL A 162 0.96 16.48 -2.51
N VAL A 163 0.08 15.83 -3.28
CA VAL A 163 0.39 14.62 -4.06
C VAL A 163 0.30 14.96 -5.54
N LYS A 164 1.40 14.76 -6.26
CA LYS A 164 1.49 15.09 -7.69
C LYS A 164 1.05 13.92 -8.56
N PRO A 165 0.41 14.18 -9.72
CA PRO A 165 0.01 13.10 -10.64
C PRO A 165 1.18 12.19 -11.05
N GLU A 166 2.39 12.75 -11.20
CA GLU A 166 3.60 12.01 -11.53
C GLU A 166 3.99 11.01 -10.43
N GLN A 167 3.75 11.34 -9.16
CA GLN A 167 3.95 10.45 -8.03
C GLN A 167 2.95 9.28 -8.06
N ALA A 168 1.67 9.57 -8.30
CA ALA A 168 0.63 8.55 -8.45
C ALA A 168 0.92 7.62 -9.65
N LEU A 169 1.48 8.16 -10.75
CA LEU A 169 1.89 7.36 -11.89
C LEU A 169 3.00 6.35 -11.53
N VAL A 170 3.97 6.73 -10.68
CA VAL A 170 4.99 5.80 -10.20
C VAL A 170 4.36 4.65 -9.42
N VAL A 171 3.40 4.93 -8.55
CA VAL A 171 2.66 3.89 -7.82
C VAL A 171 2.04 2.90 -8.80
N THR A 172 1.27 3.39 -9.78
CA THR A 172 0.64 2.54 -10.80
C THR A 172 1.65 1.68 -11.55
N ARG A 173 2.76 2.27 -12.01
CA ARG A 173 3.82 1.53 -12.71
C ARG A 173 4.46 0.44 -11.86
N VAL A 174 4.62 0.65 -10.56
CA VAL A 174 5.15 -0.37 -9.64
C VAL A 174 4.16 -1.52 -9.48
N LEU A 175 2.86 -1.23 -9.35
CA LEU A 175 1.84 -2.29 -9.27
C LEU A 175 1.79 -3.11 -10.57
N GLU A 176 1.83 -2.46 -11.74
CA GLU A 176 1.92 -3.13 -13.04
C GLU A 176 3.17 -4.01 -13.13
N ALA A 177 4.33 -3.51 -12.67
CA ALA A 177 5.58 -4.27 -12.65
C ALA A 177 5.51 -5.49 -11.73
N ILE A 178 4.77 -5.43 -10.62
CA ILE A 178 4.52 -6.60 -9.76
C ILE A 178 3.73 -7.67 -10.53
N TYR A 179 2.66 -7.29 -11.24
CA TYR A 179 1.89 -8.23 -12.07
C TYR A 179 2.72 -8.81 -13.21
N GLU A 180 3.48 -7.98 -13.92
CA GLU A 180 4.36 -8.42 -15.01
C GLU A 180 5.44 -9.39 -14.49
N SER A 181 6.07 -9.06 -13.38
CA SER A 181 7.06 -9.92 -12.73
C SER A 181 6.44 -11.26 -12.31
N ALA A 182 5.26 -11.24 -11.71
CA ALA A 182 4.54 -12.46 -11.32
C ALA A 182 4.21 -13.35 -12.51
N GLY A 183 3.81 -12.75 -13.64
CA GLY A 183 3.48 -13.48 -14.87
C GLY A 183 4.69 -14.01 -15.64
N THR A 184 5.82 -13.32 -15.59
CA THR A 184 7.03 -13.67 -16.36
C THR A 184 8.09 -14.40 -15.54
N GLY A 185 8.02 -14.33 -14.22
CA GLY A 185 9.05 -14.81 -13.30
C GLY A 185 10.37 -14.01 -13.34
N LYS A 186 10.34 -12.80 -13.89
CA LYS A 186 11.53 -11.94 -14.07
C LYS A 186 11.42 -10.66 -13.24
N THR A 187 12.57 -10.10 -12.88
CA THR A 187 12.65 -8.74 -12.34
C THR A 187 12.39 -7.73 -13.45
N ILE A 188 11.57 -6.73 -13.18
CA ILE A 188 11.26 -5.62 -14.07
C ILE A 188 12.12 -4.42 -13.66
N TYR A 189 12.83 -3.84 -14.60
CA TYR A 189 13.70 -2.68 -14.38
C TYR A 189 13.03 -1.41 -14.89
N PHE A 190 13.26 -0.33 -14.17
CA PHE A 190 12.80 1.02 -14.49
C PHE A 190 13.94 1.84 -15.08
N ASP A 191 13.66 2.59 -16.14
CA ASP A 191 14.61 3.50 -16.79
C ASP A 191 14.90 4.77 -15.94
#